data_f1f03276442aa1c912daa2b653c73fab
#
_entry.id   f1f03276442aa1c912daa2b653c73fab
#
_cell.length_a   1.000
_cell.length_b   1.000
_cell.length_c   1.000
_cell.angle_alpha   90.00
_cell.angle_beta   90.00
_cell.angle_gamma   90.00
#
_symmetry.space_group_name_H-M   'P 1'
#
loop_
_entity.id
_entity.type
_entity.pdbx_description
1 polymer ?
#
loop_
_entity_poly.entity_id
_entity_poly.type
_entity_poly.pdbx_seq_one_letter_code
_entity_poly.pdbx_strand_id
1 'polypeptide(L)'
;MKIYYREKSGGIEILRCFGIEGRVEIPGMIDDKLVISAAPYAFSSHMDEKEELKNASLWEVSDGLGFGREEHVLAGNDVEEIVFPYTLKEIGRYIFYGCGNLKKLEFSDSLMQIGCGAFTGCHALEKLTVHMRQGKKSGVKEMLGEMWQRIDVNFLYKYEEARLVFPEHYDEAVENTPARILYTEYHGSGSNYRQCFYDKELNYQEYDRLFEMAVAMDKLEVLVDMSFGRLEFPYELTGKARENYREYIRKNLGDIAEYLVKQEDMHRLEVISSQKLWTLEGIDSALDCASKRKETEVSAFLMNERANLVDNTAGSERIDVDKLQNSQEADRTEQGKNEQSQTTEKSLNRRTILRKKRFEL
;
A
#
# COMPACT_ATOMS: atom_id res chain seq x y z
N MET A 1 -15.83 26.19 16.09
CA MET A 1 -14.54 25.71 16.65
C MET A 1 -13.81 26.88 17.29
N LYS A 2 -13.23 26.69 18.48
CA LYS A 2 -12.41 27.69 19.18
C LYS A 2 -11.00 27.18 19.33
N ILE A 3 -10.02 28.05 19.13
CA ILE A 3 -8.59 27.71 19.25
C ILE A 3 -7.91 28.70 20.17
N TYR A 4 -7.34 28.20 21.27
CA TYR A 4 -6.42 28.95 22.09
C TYR A 4 -5.03 28.85 21.50
N TYR A 5 -4.36 30.01 21.36
CA TYR A 5 -3.05 30.09 20.74
C TYR A 5 -2.16 31.13 21.45
N ARG A 6 -0.88 31.07 21.16
CA ARG A 6 0.09 32.12 21.51
C ARG A 6 0.97 32.47 20.32
N GLU A 7 1.45 33.68 20.30
CA GLU A 7 2.43 34.10 19.31
C GLU A 7 3.80 33.50 19.62
N LYS A 8 4.48 33.02 18.60
CA LYS A 8 5.84 32.49 18.63
C LYS A 8 6.64 33.18 17.53
N SER A 9 7.97 33.22 17.67
CA SER A 9 8.82 33.77 16.60
C SER A 9 8.55 33.06 15.27
N GLY A 10 8.05 33.81 14.29
CA GLY A 10 7.72 33.32 12.96
C GLY A 10 6.27 32.87 12.74
N GLY A 11 5.38 32.93 13.74
CA GLY A 11 3.97 32.57 13.58
C GLY A 11 3.23 32.30 14.88
N ILE A 12 2.35 31.32 14.83
CA ILE A 12 1.42 30.95 15.91
C ILE A 12 1.70 29.51 16.35
N GLU A 13 1.60 29.31 17.65
CA GLU A 13 1.57 28.01 18.31
C GLU A 13 0.17 27.73 18.85
N ILE A 14 -0.45 26.63 18.40
CA ILE A 14 -1.74 26.15 18.92
C ILE A 14 -1.55 25.57 20.31
N LEU A 15 -2.38 26.00 21.26
CA LEU A 15 -2.34 25.50 22.63
C LEU A 15 -3.46 24.49 22.90
N ARG A 16 -4.71 24.81 22.48
CA ARG A 16 -5.89 23.99 22.77
C ARG A 16 -6.99 24.23 21.74
N CYS A 17 -7.72 23.18 21.40
CA CYS A 17 -8.88 23.27 20.53
C CYS A 17 -10.16 22.88 21.27
N PHE A 18 -11.26 23.55 20.91
CA PHE A 18 -12.62 23.26 21.38
C PHE A 18 -13.52 23.11 20.14
N GLY A 19 -14.41 22.15 20.17
CA GLY A 19 -15.31 21.87 19.08
C GLY A 19 -16.43 20.91 19.47
N ILE A 20 -17.15 20.42 18.47
CA ILE A 20 -18.32 19.56 18.65
C ILE A 20 -18.02 18.13 18.21
N GLU A 21 -17.16 17.98 17.21
CA GLU A 21 -16.84 16.69 16.56
C GLU A 21 -15.36 16.31 16.80
N GLY A 22 -15.07 15.00 16.85
CA GLY A 22 -13.72 14.48 17.08
C GLY A 22 -12.75 14.70 15.91
N ARG A 23 -13.23 15.21 14.76
CA ARG A 23 -12.38 15.65 13.64
C ARG A 23 -11.98 17.10 13.83
N VAL A 24 -10.66 17.33 13.89
CA VAL A 24 -10.07 18.65 14.09
C VAL A 24 -9.26 19.04 12.85
N GLU A 25 -9.67 20.06 12.16
CA GLU A 25 -8.93 20.68 11.05
C GLU A 25 -8.35 22.02 11.49
N ILE A 26 -7.02 22.08 11.60
CA ILE A 26 -6.31 23.28 12.05
C ILE A 26 -6.11 24.23 10.87
N PRO A 27 -6.51 25.51 10.97
CA PRO A 27 -6.31 26.47 9.89
C PRO A 27 -4.83 26.78 9.69
N GLY A 28 -4.45 27.09 8.44
CA GLY A 28 -3.07 27.46 8.11
C GLY A 28 -2.67 28.85 8.61
N MET A 29 -3.65 29.72 8.90
CA MET A 29 -3.46 31.10 9.38
C MET A 29 -4.51 31.45 10.44
N ILE A 30 -4.10 32.18 11.44
CA ILE A 30 -4.93 32.81 12.46
C ILE A 30 -4.46 34.26 12.59
N ASP A 31 -5.40 35.24 12.51
CA ASP A 31 -5.11 36.64 12.61
C ASP A 31 -3.93 37.11 11.72
N ASP A 32 -3.97 36.69 10.43
CA ASP A 32 -2.96 36.95 9.40
C ASP A 32 -1.56 36.40 9.69
N LYS A 33 -1.41 35.50 10.67
CA LYS A 33 -0.17 34.84 11.02
C LYS A 33 -0.24 33.34 10.74
N LEU A 34 0.86 32.76 10.24
CA LEU A 34 0.95 31.35 9.93
C LEU A 34 0.93 30.48 11.20
N VAL A 35 0.16 29.41 11.20
CA VAL A 35 0.21 28.37 12.23
C VAL A 35 1.41 27.47 11.95
N ILE A 36 2.42 27.52 12.82
CA ILE A 36 3.71 26.85 12.61
C ILE A 36 4.02 25.76 13.62
N SER A 37 3.35 25.74 14.76
CA SER A 37 3.57 24.72 15.78
C SER A 37 2.31 24.44 16.60
N ALA A 38 2.30 23.27 17.27
CA ALA A 38 1.33 22.93 18.30
C ALA A 38 2.07 22.57 19.59
N ALA A 39 1.54 23.08 20.71
CA ALA A 39 2.19 23.01 22.02
C ALA A 39 2.23 21.57 22.59
N PRO A 40 3.08 21.30 23.57
CA PRO A 40 3.00 20.08 24.38
C PRO A 40 1.60 19.90 24.96
N TYR A 41 1.11 18.65 24.97
CA TYR A 41 -0.20 18.26 25.52
C TYR A 41 -1.42 18.95 24.86
N ALA A 42 -1.30 19.60 23.71
CA ALA A 42 -2.37 20.38 23.10
C ALA A 42 -3.69 19.61 22.88
N PHE A 43 -3.63 18.31 22.65
CA PHE A 43 -4.78 17.41 22.51
C PHE A 43 -4.89 16.37 23.64
N SER A 44 -4.04 16.45 24.65
CA SER A 44 -4.07 15.53 25.79
C SER A 44 -5.07 15.99 26.85
N SER A 45 -5.78 15.05 27.50
CA SER A 45 -6.60 15.32 28.67
C SER A 45 -5.78 15.68 29.93
N HIS A 46 -4.44 15.51 29.87
CA HIS A 46 -3.53 15.77 30.99
C HIS A 46 -2.92 17.17 30.98
N MET A 47 -3.38 18.07 30.09
CA MET A 47 -2.93 19.46 30.07
C MET A 47 -3.45 20.22 31.28
N ASP A 48 -2.61 20.99 31.96
CA ASP A 48 -3.03 21.99 32.94
C ASP A 48 -3.51 23.27 32.26
N GLU A 49 -4.80 23.31 31.92
CA GLU A 49 -5.40 24.42 31.19
C GLU A 49 -5.30 25.75 31.93
N LYS A 50 -5.32 25.75 33.26
CA LYS A 50 -5.26 27.00 34.05
C LYS A 50 -3.93 27.70 33.92
N GLU A 51 -2.85 26.95 33.87
CA GLU A 51 -1.50 27.51 33.72
C GLU A 51 -1.17 27.78 32.23
N GLU A 52 -1.44 26.81 31.37
CA GLU A 52 -1.04 26.88 29.96
C GLU A 52 -1.85 27.91 29.14
N LEU A 53 -3.13 28.15 29.49
CA LEU A 53 -4.00 29.09 28.79
C LEU A 53 -4.04 30.48 29.43
N LYS A 54 -3.32 30.72 30.50
CA LYS A 54 -3.38 31.98 31.29
C LYS A 54 -3.13 33.25 30.48
N ASN A 55 -2.28 33.20 29.46
CA ASN A 55 -1.93 34.30 28.56
C ASN A 55 -2.21 33.98 27.10
N ALA A 56 -3.11 33.02 26.83
CA ALA A 56 -3.46 32.61 25.50
C ALA A 56 -4.42 33.62 24.86
N SER A 57 -4.26 33.82 23.57
CA SER A 57 -5.26 34.48 22.72
C SER A 57 -6.31 33.46 22.29
N LEU A 58 -7.54 33.92 22.07
CA LEU A 58 -8.64 33.07 21.59
C LEU A 58 -9.01 33.47 20.17
N TRP A 59 -9.08 32.51 19.30
CA TRP A 59 -9.62 32.62 17.96
C TRP A 59 -10.89 31.77 17.83
N GLU A 60 -11.96 32.33 17.27
CA GLU A 60 -13.24 31.64 17.11
C GLU A 60 -13.73 31.74 15.66
N VAL A 61 -14.15 30.62 15.10
CA VAL A 61 -14.93 30.57 13.88
C VAL A 61 -16.38 30.30 14.24
N SER A 62 -17.25 31.26 13.96
CA SER A 62 -18.69 31.05 14.06
C SER A 62 -19.18 30.30 12.82
N ASP A 63 -19.23 28.99 12.90
CA ASP A 63 -19.92 28.19 11.91
C ASP A 63 -21.43 28.38 12.15
N GLY A 64 -22.09 29.19 11.36
CA GLY A 64 -23.51 29.56 11.52
C GLY A 64 -24.53 28.42 11.56
N LEU A 65 -24.10 27.18 11.76
CA LEU A 65 -24.87 25.94 11.82
C LEU A 65 -24.97 25.31 13.23
N GLY A 66 -24.33 25.90 14.25
CA GLY A 66 -24.21 25.33 15.59
C GLY A 66 -25.37 25.62 16.54
N PHE A 67 -26.62 25.55 16.10
CA PHE A 67 -27.76 25.68 17.02
C PHE A 67 -27.83 24.48 17.98
N GLY A 68 -27.40 24.70 19.24
CA GLY A 68 -27.76 23.84 20.38
C GLY A 68 -26.77 22.74 20.76
N ARG A 69 -25.59 22.64 20.15
CA ARG A 69 -24.51 21.75 20.64
C ARG A 69 -23.47 22.57 21.41
N GLU A 70 -23.16 22.16 22.62
CA GLU A 70 -22.09 22.77 23.40
C GLU A 70 -20.72 22.33 22.89
N GLU A 71 -19.85 23.29 22.62
CA GLU A 71 -18.45 23.01 22.33
C GLU A 71 -17.74 22.50 23.58
N HIS A 72 -16.99 21.45 23.46
CA HIS A 72 -16.17 20.89 24.53
C HIS A 72 -14.70 20.85 24.12
N VAL A 73 -13.85 20.58 25.08
CA VAL A 73 -12.40 20.40 24.84
C VAL A 73 -12.19 19.19 23.95
N LEU A 74 -11.47 19.38 22.84
CA LEU A 74 -11.04 18.29 21.94
C LEU A 74 -9.72 17.72 22.46
N ALA A 75 -9.83 16.73 23.35
CA ALA A 75 -8.69 16.13 24.03
C ALA A 75 -8.95 14.66 24.41
N GLY A 76 -7.88 13.89 24.52
CA GLY A 76 -7.98 12.48 24.88
C GLY A 76 -8.86 11.69 23.91
N ASN A 77 -9.85 10.98 24.45
CA ASN A 77 -10.72 10.12 23.63
C ASN A 77 -11.73 10.87 22.75
N ASP A 78 -11.87 12.19 22.90
CA ASP A 78 -12.76 13.00 22.07
C ASP A 78 -12.12 13.36 20.71
N VAL A 79 -10.84 13.01 20.52
CA VAL A 79 -10.10 13.24 19.26
C VAL A 79 -10.05 11.96 18.45
N GLU A 80 -10.60 12.00 17.22
CA GLU A 80 -10.61 10.86 16.30
C GLU A 80 -9.75 11.09 15.05
N GLU A 81 -9.71 12.32 14.53
CA GLU A 81 -8.99 12.67 13.32
C GLU A 81 -8.40 14.08 13.45
N ILE A 82 -7.14 14.24 13.07
CA ILE A 82 -6.45 15.53 13.03
C ILE A 82 -5.96 15.80 11.62
N VAL A 83 -6.25 17.02 11.13
CA VAL A 83 -5.70 17.58 9.89
C VAL A 83 -4.87 18.81 10.23
N PHE A 84 -3.56 18.68 10.06
CA PHE A 84 -2.63 19.79 10.26
C PHE A 84 -2.41 20.59 8.97
N PRO A 85 -2.25 21.91 9.05
CA PRO A 85 -1.96 22.73 7.89
C PRO A 85 -0.55 22.48 7.36
N TYR A 86 -0.37 22.76 6.07
CA TYR A 86 0.95 22.64 5.42
C TYR A 86 2.03 23.58 5.98
N THR A 87 1.64 24.57 6.78
CA THR A 87 2.54 25.51 7.44
C THR A 87 3.12 24.99 8.75
N LEU A 88 2.55 23.89 9.31
CA LEU A 88 2.99 23.33 10.59
C LEU A 88 4.36 22.65 10.44
N LYS A 89 5.29 23.00 11.31
CA LYS A 89 6.69 22.51 11.30
C LYS A 89 7.04 21.64 12.49
N GLU A 90 6.34 21.83 13.59
CA GLU A 90 6.66 21.25 14.89
C GLU A 90 5.40 20.88 15.65
N ILE A 91 5.42 19.70 16.29
CA ILE A 91 4.46 19.31 17.34
C ILE A 91 5.20 19.05 18.64
N GLY A 92 4.58 19.49 19.75
CA GLY A 92 5.18 19.40 21.07
C GLY A 92 5.19 17.97 21.63
N ARG A 93 5.98 17.78 22.68
CA ARG A 93 6.03 16.50 23.42
C ARG A 93 4.65 16.13 23.96
N TYR A 94 4.32 14.84 23.94
CA TYR A 94 3.06 14.32 24.49
C TYR A 94 1.80 15.01 23.96
N ILE A 95 1.84 15.55 22.75
CA ILE A 95 0.73 16.31 22.18
C ILE A 95 -0.58 15.53 22.16
N PHE A 96 -0.52 14.22 21.84
CA PHE A 96 -1.66 13.29 21.80
C PHE A 96 -1.67 12.28 22.95
N TYR A 97 -1.00 12.59 24.06
CA TYR A 97 -0.93 11.65 25.17
C TYR A 97 -2.32 11.23 25.65
N GLY A 98 -2.60 9.91 25.54
CA GLY A 98 -3.89 9.34 25.92
C GLY A 98 -5.04 9.56 24.94
N CYS A 99 -4.77 9.95 23.69
CA CYS A 99 -5.77 10.02 22.61
C CYS A 99 -6.07 8.61 22.07
N GLY A 100 -6.73 7.78 22.87
CA GLY A 100 -7.00 6.37 22.56
C GLY A 100 -7.87 6.15 21.32
N ASN A 101 -8.70 7.15 20.95
CA ASN A 101 -9.60 7.09 19.78
C ASN A 101 -9.04 7.78 18.54
N LEU A 102 -7.86 8.38 18.59
CA LEU A 102 -7.23 8.98 17.41
C LEU A 102 -6.90 7.91 16.37
N LYS A 103 -7.58 7.93 15.22
CA LYS A 103 -7.47 6.95 14.13
C LYS A 103 -6.62 7.45 12.97
N LYS A 104 -6.73 8.76 12.65
CA LYS A 104 -6.12 9.33 11.46
C LYS A 104 -5.40 10.63 11.75
N LEU A 105 -4.23 10.77 11.13
CA LEU A 105 -3.47 12.01 11.14
C LEU A 105 -3.09 12.40 9.72
N GLU A 106 -3.45 13.62 9.32
CA GLU A 106 -3.10 14.20 8.03
C GLU A 106 -2.19 15.42 8.23
N PHE A 107 -1.10 15.49 7.49
CA PHE A 107 -0.10 16.56 7.60
C PHE A 107 0.74 16.68 6.33
N SER A 108 1.65 17.64 6.27
CA SER A 108 2.59 17.77 5.16
C SER A 108 4.04 17.50 5.57
N ASP A 109 4.89 17.34 4.57
CA ASP A 109 6.34 17.21 4.71
C ASP A 109 7.03 18.41 5.37
N SER A 110 6.31 19.51 5.64
CA SER A 110 6.77 20.62 6.48
C SER A 110 6.94 20.21 7.94
N LEU A 111 6.13 19.24 8.43
CA LEU A 111 6.17 18.75 9.80
C LEU A 111 7.37 17.82 10.00
N MET A 112 8.46 18.40 10.48
CA MET A 112 9.75 17.74 10.62
C MET A 112 10.18 17.54 12.07
N GLN A 113 9.59 18.27 13.01
CA GLN A 113 9.95 18.21 14.43
C GLN A 113 8.80 17.58 15.21
N ILE A 114 9.05 16.37 15.69
CA ILE A 114 8.10 15.59 16.48
C ILE A 114 8.61 15.52 17.92
N GLY A 115 7.83 16.06 18.85
CA GLY A 115 8.17 15.98 20.27
C GLY A 115 8.11 14.56 20.80
N CYS A 116 8.99 14.20 21.72
CA CYS A 116 9.02 12.84 22.30
C CYS A 116 7.71 12.49 23.00
N GLY A 117 7.30 11.23 22.88
CA GLY A 117 6.06 10.71 23.46
C GLY A 117 4.79 11.28 22.81
N ALA A 118 4.90 11.86 21.62
CA ALA A 118 3.77 12.51 20.95
C ALA A 118 2.57 11.58 20.79
N PHE A 119 2.79 10.29 20.55
CA PHE A 119 1.77 9.28 20.29
C PHE A 119 1.57 8.28 21.42
N THR A 120 2.07 8.57 22.63
CA THR A 120 1.90 7.68 23.79
C THR A 120 0.42 7.50 24.11
N GLY A 121 -0.07 6.26 24.04
CA GLY A 121 -1.48 5.93 24.30
C GLY A 121 -2.41 6.07 23.09
N CYS A 122 -1.90 6.34 21.88
CA CYS A 122 -2.69 6.42 20.64
C CYS A 122 -2.87 5.02 20.01
N HIS A 123 -3.54 4.12 20.69
CA HIS A 123 -3.63 2.71 20.25
C HIS A 123 -4.56 2.50 19.04
N ALA A 124 -5.48 3.42 18.76
CA ALA A 124 -6.37 3.35 17.62
C ALA A 124 -5.79 3.99 16.35
N LEU A 125 -4.60 4.62 16.41
CA LEU A 125 -4.00 5.26 15.23
C LEU A 125 -3.62 4.20 14.21
N GLU A 126 -4.25 4.27 13.05
CA GLU A 126 -4.13 3.30 11.96
C GLU A 126 -3.63 3.92 10.65
N LYS A 127 -3.80 5.25 10.48
CA LYS A 127 -3.53 5.89 9.20
C LYS A 127 -2.81 7.22 9.33
N LEU A 128 -1.73 7.37 8.55
CA LEU A 128 -1.05 8.64 8.30
C LEU A 128 -1.24 9.04 6.83
N THR A 129 -1.63 10.29 6.58
CA THR A 129 -1.67 10.88 5.23
C THR A 129 -0.68 12.04 5.17
N VAL A 130 0.26 11.95 4.25
CA VAL A 130 1.40 12.89 4.16
C VAL A 130 1.43 13.57 2.81
N HIS A 131 1.21 14.90 2.79
CA HIS A 131 1.33 15.71 1.58
C HIS A 131 2.80 16.08 1.32
N MET A 132 3.39 15.45 0.32
CA MET A 132 4.79 15.64 -0.08
C MET A 132 4.91 16.83 -1.06
N ARG A 133 5.20 18.01 -0.56
CA ARG A 133 5.23 19.28 -1.32
C ARG A 133 6.64 19.82 -1.54
N GLN A 134 7.55 19.59 -0.60
CA GLN A 134 8.88 20.22 -0.58
C GLN A 134 10.00 19.24 -0.98
N GLY A 135 9.73 17.94 -1.01
CA GLY A 135 10.74 16.95 -1.36
C GLY A 135 10.33 15.53 -0.99
N LYS A 136 11.30 14.75 -0.49
CA LYS A 136 11.10 13.34 -0.15
C LYS A 136 11.22 13.06 1.36
N LYS A 137 11.61 14.05 2.16
CA LYS A 137 11.77 13.92 3.61
C LYS A 137 10.48 14.26 4.34
N SER A 138 10.22 13.58 5.44
CA SER A 138 9.05 13.84 6.30
C SER A 138 9.31 13.40 7.74
N GLY A 139 8.45 13.81 8.69
CA GLY A 139 8.50 13.37 10.08
C GLY A 139 7.93 11.97 10.33
N VAL A 140 7.61 11.19 9.29
CA VAL A 140 6.99 9.87 9.42
C VAL A 140 7.88 8.89 10.18
N LYS A 141 9.21 8.93 9.96
CA LYS A 141 10.15 8.06 10.66
C LYS A 141 10.03 8.16 12.18
N GLU A 142 10.02 9.39 12.67
CA GLU A 142 9.93 9.68 14.10
C GLU A 142 8.58 9.23 14.67
N MET A 143 7.49 9.46 13.94
CA MET A 143 6.14 9.02 14.34
C MET A 143 6.07 7.50 14.43
N LEU A 144 6.51 6.78 13.40
CA LEU A 144 6.52 5.33 13.36
C LEU A 144 7.43 4.73 14.45
N GLY A 145 8.48 5.43 14.85
CA GLY A 145 9.38 5.02 15.93
C GLY A 145 8.75 4.99 17.32
N GLU A 146 7.62 5.68 17.52
CA GLU A 146 6.87 5.69 18.78
C GLU A 146 5.72 4.68 18.81
N MET A 147 5.44 4.00 17.70
CA MET A 147 4.28 3.12 17.52
C MET A 147 4.70 1.72 17.12
N TRP A 148 4.11 0.73 17.77
CA TRP A 148 4.36 -0.69 17.48
C TRP A 148 3.24 -1.35 16.66
N GLN A 149 2.01 -0.79 16.71
CA GLN A 149 0.86 -1.30 15.96
C GLN A 149 1.04 -1.08 14.45
N ARG A 150 0.23 -1.77 13.66
CA ARG A 150 0.16 -1.54 12.20
C ARG A 150 -0.25 -0.10 11.91
N ILE A 151 0.48 0.56 10.99
CA ILE A 151 0.17 1.90 10.48
C ILE A 151 0.18 1.88 8.96
N ASP A 152 -0.90 2.32 8.36
CA ASP A 152 -1.00 2.54 6.92
C ASP A 152 -0.58 3.98 6.60
N VAL A 153 0.36 4.17 5.69
CA VAL A 153 0.90 5.49 5.34
C VAL A 153 0.66 5.79 3.86
N ASN A 154 -0.07 6.87 3.61
CA ASN A 154 -0.29 7.39 2.26
C ASN A 154 0.61 8.60 2.03
N PHE A 155 1.56 8.50 1.11
CA PHE A 155 2.37 9.62 0.63
C PHE A 155 1.74 10.20 -0.63
N LEU A 156 1.27 11.44 -0.55
CA LEU A 156 0.62 12.15 -1.65
C LEU A 156 1.62 13.12 -2.28
N TYR A 157 2.22 12.73 -3.39
CA TYR A 157 3.08 13.57 -4.21
C TYR A 157 2.23 14.40 -5.18
N LYS A 158 2.84 15.34 -5.88
CA LYS A 158 2.13 16.27 -6.77
C LYS A 158 1.29 15.57 -7.86
N TYR A 159 1.76 14.46 -8.39
CA TYR A 159 1.12 13.72 -9.49
C TYR A 159 1.03 12.21 -9.25
N GLU A 160 1.58 11.72 -8.17
CA GLU A 160 1.70 10.31 -7.85
C GLU A 160 1.35 10.08 -6.39
N GLU A 161 1.07 8.84 -6.06
CA GLU A 161 0.75 8.42 -4.70
C GLU A 161 1.51 7.14 -4.38
N ALA A 162 1.89 6.98 -3.11
CA ALA A 162 2.37 5.71 -2.59
C ALA A 162 1.55 5.32 -1.37
N ARG A 163 1.01 4.12 -1.36
CA ARG A 163 0.32 3.53 -0.21
C ARG A 163 1.13 2.38 0.33
N LEU A 164 1.51 2.51 1.59
CA LEU A 164 2.41 1.59 2.27
C LEU A 164 1.80 1.14 3.59
N VAL A 165 2.03 -0.11 3.91
CA VAL A 165 1.67 -0.68 5.21
C VAL A 165 2.96 -0.89 6.00
N PHE A 166 3.00 -0.32 7.21
CA PHE A 166 4.03 -0.62 8.20
C PHE A 166 3.42 -1.61 9.19
N PRO A 167 3.78 -2.89 9.13
CA PRO A 167 3.18 -3.93 9.96
C PRO A 167 3.36 -3.70 11.45
N GLU A 168 2.58 -4.38 12.25
CA GLU A 168 2.82 -4.43 13.69
C GLU A 168 4.13 -5.15 14.00
N HIS A 169 4.70 -4.87 15.17
CA HIS A 169 5.82 -5.61 15.73
C HIS A 169 5.80 -5.51 17.25
N TYR A 170 6.14 -6.57 17.90
CA TYR A 170 6.33 -6.58 19.37
C TYR A 170 7.30 -7.68 19.76
N ASP A 171 7.90 -7.50 20.92
CA ASP A 171 8.84 -8.44 21.51
C ASP A 171 8.17 -9.14 22.68
N GLU A 172 8.26 -10.46 22.72
CA GLU A 172 7.73 -11.28 23.80
C GLU A 172 8.87 -11.96 24.57
N ALA A 173 8.91 -11.77 25.87
CA ALA A 173 9.83 -12.51 26.73
C ALA A 173 9.23 -13.88 27.06
N VAL A 174 9.81 -14.93 26.52
CA VAL A 174 9.36 -16.32 26.71
C VAL A 174 10.29 -17.04 27.65
N GLU A 175 9.72 -17.68 28.70
CA GLU A 175 10.46 -18.58 29.58
C GLU A 175 10.33 -20.02 29.13
N ASN A 176 11.45 -20.64 28.79
CA ASN A 176 11.50 -22.06 28.48
C ASN A 176 11.62 -22.88 29.77
N THR A 177 10.52 -23.47 30.21
CA THR A 177 10.52 -24.43 31.32
C THR A 177 10.67 -25.87 30.78
N PRO A 178 11.50 -26.74 31.37
CA PRO A 178 12.12 -26.69 32.67
C PRO A 178 13.49 -26.01 32.77
N ALA A 179 14.07 -25.58 31.64
CA ALA A 179 15.45 -25.07 31.59
C ALA A 179 15.60 -23.67 32.18
N ARG A 180 14.51 -22.95 32.48
CA ARG A 180 14.48 -21.54 32.98
C ARG A 180 15.32 -20.59 32.15
N ILE A 181 15.35 -20.79 30.84
CA ILE A 181 16.04 -19.90 29.89
C ILE A 181 14.99 -18.89 29.42
N LEU A 182 15.27 -17.59 29.64
CA LEU A 182 14.52 -16.49 29.05
C LEU A 182 15.13 -16.20 27.67
N TYR A 183 14.28 -16.11 26.66
CA TYR A 183 14.64 -15.61 25.35
C TYR A 183 13.56 -14.64 24.85
N THR A 184 13.94 -13.77 23.93
CA THR A 184 13.01 -12.83 23.30
C THR A 184 12.53 -13.40 21.99
N GLU A 185 11.22 -13.51 21.81
CA GLU A 185 10.59 -13.84 20.55
C GLU A 185 10.10 -12.56 19.89
N TYR A 186 10.44 -12.40 18.60
CA TYR A 186 10.09 -11.22 17.80
C TYR A 186 8.90 -11.56 16.92
N HIS A 187 7.84 -10.76 17.01
CA HIS A 187 6.61 -10.95 16.25
C HIS A 187 6.41 -9.81 15.26
N GLY A 188 6.01 -10.17 14.03
CA GLY A 188 5.76 -9.25 12.93
C GLY A 188 7.03 -8.65 12.31
N SER A 189 6.94 -8.20 11.09
CA SER A 189 8.07 -7.65 10.33
C SER A 189 8.26 -6.13 10.54
N GLY A 190 7.36 -5.49 11.26
CA GLY A 190 7.23 -4.03 11.34
C GLY A 190 8.46 -3.28 11.83
N SER A 191 9.28 -3.86 12.71
CA SER A 191 10.52 -3.22 13.18
C SER A 191 11.50 -2.98 12.03
N ASN A 192 11.61 -3.93 11.08
CA ASN A 192 12.48 -3.82 9.90
C ASN A 192 11.95 -2.76 8.92
N TYR A 193 10.64 -2.73 8.68
CA TYR A 193 10.04 -1.73 7.81
C TYR A 193 10.25 -0.30 8.31
N ARG A 194 10.22 -0.06 9.63
CA ARG A 194 10.49 1.24 10.25
C ARG A 194 11.93 1.72 10.07
N GLN A 195 12.86 0.82 9.71
CA GLN A 195 14.26 1.15 9.44
C GLN A 195 14.55 1.53 7.99
N CYS A 196 13.57 1.41 7.08
CA CYS A 196 13.73 1.78 5.67
C CYS A 196 13.88 3.30 5.41
N PHE A 197 14.10 4.11 6.45
CA PHE A 197 14.28 5.56 6.33
C PHE A 197 15.73 5.97 6.51
N TYR A 198 16.27 6.75 5.56
CA TYR A 198 17.59 7.36 5.62
C TYR A 198 17.44 8.88 5.64
N ASP A 199 17.95 9.52 6.69
CA ASP A 199 17.81 10.97 6.87
C ASP A 199 16.38 11.49 6.60
N LYS A 200 15.36 10.82 7.19
CA LYS A 200 13.93 11.11 7.07
C LYS A 200 13.32 10.88 5.68
N GLU A 201 14.06 10.34 4.73
CA GLU A 201 13.58 9.92 3.41
C GLU A 201 13.36 8.40 3.40
N LEU A 202 12.20 7.96 2.90
CA LEU A 202 11.89 6.54 2.75
C LEU A 202 12.60 5.95 1.54
N ASN A 203 13.29 4.83 1.74
CA ASN A 203 13.86 4.02 0.67
C ASN A 203 12.85 2.96 0.22
N TYR A 204 12.14 3.24 -0.87
CA TYR A 204 11.12 2.34 -1.42
C TYR A 204 11.67 0.99 -1.87
N GLN A 205 12.91 0.96 -2.40
CA GLN A 205 13.52 -0.29 -2.86
C GLN A 205 13.86 -1.21 -1.68
N GLU A 206 14.25 -0.65 -0.54
CA GLU A 206 14.50 -1.42 0.67
C GLU A 206 13.19 -1.90 1.29
N TYR A 207 12.18 -1.04 1.34
CA TYR A 207 10.83 -1.41 1.73
C TYR A 207 10.32 -2.62 0.92
N ASP A 208 10.37 -2.55 -0.41
CA ASP A 208 9.90 -3.63 -1.28
C ASP A 208 10.73 -4.93 -1.13
N ARG A 209 12.01 -4.82 -0.75
CA ARG A 209 12.90 -5.97 -0.53
C ARG A 209 12.56 -6.78 0.71
N LEU A 210 11.93 -6.15 1.69
CA LEU A 210 11.48 -6.81 2.92
C LEU A 210 10.22 -7.65 2.75
N PHE A 211 9.57 -7.64 1.58
CA PHE A 211 8.30 -8.32 1.37
C PHE A 211 8.39 -9.84 1.59
N GLU A 212 9.50 -10.49 1.21
CA GLU A 212 9.71 -11.92 1.48
C GLU A 212 9.74 -12.24 3.00
N MET A 213 10.29 -11.33 3.80
CA MET A 213 10.26 -11.43 5.27
C MET A 213 8.84 -11.25 5.79
N ALA A 214 8.10 -10.27 5.28
CA ALA A 214 6.71 -10.06 5.66
C ALA A 214 5.86 -11.30 5.38
N VAL A 215 6.04 -11.96 4.23
CA VAL A 215 5.35 -13.22 3.88
C VAL A 215 5.59 -14.32 4.91
N ALA A 216 6.74 -14.33 5.57
CA ALA A 216 7.06 -15.32 6.60
C ALA A 216 6.54 -14.96 8.01
N MET A 217 6.26 -13.69 8.28
CA MET A 217 6.00 -13.21 9.64
C MET A 217 4.62 -12.59 9.84
N ASP A 218 3.99 -12.08 8.77
CA ASP A 218 2.76 -11.31 8.87
C ASP A 218 1.53 -12.07 8.37
N LYS A 219 0.36 -11.55 8.74
CA LYS A 219 -0.94 -12.15 8.38
C LYS A 219 -1.32 -11.83 6.94
N LEU A 220 -2.23 -12.65 6.38
CA LEU A 220 -2.75 -12.52 5.01
C LEU A 220 -3.27 -11.09 4.72
N GLU A 221 -4.03 -10.49 5.64
CA GLU A 221 -4.61 -9.15 5.47
C GLU A 221 -3.54 -8.08 5.25
N VAL A 222 -2.44 -8.15 6.00
CA VAL A 222 -1.30 -7.23 5.88
C VAL A 222 -0.64 -7.38 4.52
N LEU A 223 -0.38 -8.63 4.10
CA LEU A 223 0.28 -8.94 2.83
C LEU A 223 -0.57 -8.57 1.61
N VAL A 224 -1.89 -8.73 1.72
CA VAL A 224 -2.86 -8.26 0.71
C VAL A 224 -2.77 -6.75 0.58
N ASP A 225 -2.89 -6.02 1.69
CA ASP A 225 -2.85 -4.55 1.66
C ASP A 225 -1.51 -4.01 1.16
N MET A 226 -0.39 -4.63 1.54
CA MET A 226 0.94 -4.30 1.01
C MET A 226 1.02 -4.52 -0.49
N SER A 227 0.59 -5.69 -0.97
CA SER A 227 0.69 -6.07 -2.37
C SER A 227 -0.16 -5.17 -3.26
N PHE A 228 -1.43 -4.96 -2.90
CA PHE A 228 -2.32 -4.09 -3.66
C PHE A 228 -1.90 -2.62 -3.56
N GLY A 229 -1.52 -2.14 -2.37
CA GLY A 229 -1.02 -0.78 -2.19
C GLY A 229 0.15 -0.46 -3.12
N ARG A 230 1.12 -1.39 -3.24
CA ARG A 230 2.28 -1.20 -4.12
C ARG A 230 1.97 -1.39 -5.61
N LEU A 231 1.03 -2.25 -5.97
CA LEU A 231 0.66 -2.47 -7.38
C LEU A 231 -0.24 -1.37 -7.93
N GLU A 232 -1.15 -0.83 -7.15
CA GLU A 232 -2.06 0.24 -7.53
C GLU A 232 -1.39 1.61 -7.48
N PHE A 233 -0.51 1.85 -6.51
CA PHE A 233 0.20 3.11 -6.29
C PHE A 233 1.73 2.92 -6.42
N PRO A 234 2.23 2.71 -7.65
CA PRO A 234 3.57 2.17 -7.91
C PRO A 234 4.70 3.22 -7.87
N TYR A 235 4.61 4.20 -6.97
CA TYR A 235 5.66 5.20 -6.82
C TYR A 235 7.02 4.52 -6.53
N GLU A 236 8.04 4.80 -7.35
CA GLU A 236 9.38 4.18 -7.28
C GLU A 236 9.38 2.64 -7.22
N LEU A 237 8.34 1.97 -7.74
CA LEU A 237 8.25 0.51 -7.77
C LEU A 237 9.07 -0.07 -8.93
N THR A 238 10.09 -0.86 -8.61
CA THR A 238 10.91 -1.54 -9.63
C THR A 238 10.15 -2.69 -10.29
N GLY A 239 10.54 -3.04 -11.53
CA GLY A 239 9.93 -4.17 -12.25
C GLY A 239 10.06 -5.50 -11.50
N LYS A 240 11.20 -5.72 -10.83
CA LYS A 240 11.43 -6.92 -10.02
C LYS A 240 10.48 -6.97 -8.81
N ALA A 241 10.37 -5.87 -8.07
CA ALA A 241 9.48 -5.81 -6.91
C ALA A 241 8.01 -5.97 -7.33
N ARG A 242 7.60 -5.33 -8.44
CA ARG A 242 6.26 -5.51 -9.01
C ARG A 242 5.96 -6.99 -9.27
N GLU A 243 6.89 -7.73 -9.88
CA GLU A 243 6.67 -9.15 -10.17
C GLU A 243 6.63 -10.00 -8.89
N ASN A 244 7.41 -9.67 -7.86
CA ASN A 244 7.33 -10.36 -6.57
C ASN A 244 5.92 -10.24 -5.95
N TYR A 245 5.32 -9.04 -5.94
CA TYR A 245 3.95 -8.84 -5.46
C TYR A 245 2.93 -9.60 -6.30
N ARG A 246 3.07 -9.57 -7.63
CA ARG A 246 2.18 -10.32 -8.55
C ARG A 246 2.28 -11.82 -8.35
N GLU A 247 3.50 -12.35 -8.19
CA GLU A 247 3.73 -13.76 -7.95
C GLU A 247 3.14 -14.21 -6.61
N TYR A 248 3.26 -13.39 -5.57
CA TYR A 248 2.62 -13.65 -4.28
C TYR A 248 1.10 -13.76 -4.42
N ILE A 249 0.47 -12.80 -5.12
CA ILE A 249 -0.98 -12.83 -5.36
C ILE A 249 -1.37 -14.08 -6.14
N ARG A 250 -0.64 -14.46 -7.21
CA ARG A 250 -0.96 -15.67 -7.99
C ARG A 250 -0.87 -16.94 -7.17
N LYS A 251 0.18 -17.08 -6.35
CA LYS A 251 0.40 -18.26 -5.51
C LYS A 251 -0.66 -18.45 -4.43
N ASN A 252 -1.17 -17.35 -3.91
CA ASN A 252 -2.13 -17.35 -2.79
C ASN A 252 -3.52 -16.89 -3.23
N LEU A 253 -3.83 -16.98 -4.53
CA LEU A 253 -5.02 -16.35 -5.12
C LEU A 253 -6.33 -16.87 -4.52
N GLY A 254 -6.42 -18.14 -4.19
CA GLY A 254 -7.60 -18.74 -3.55
C GLY A 254 -7.93 -18.03 -2.22
N ASP A 255 -6.95 -17.98 -1.31
CA ASP A 255 -7.13 -17.37 0.01
C ASP A 255 -7.34 -15.86 -0.09
N ILE A 256 -6.62 -15.18 -0.99
CA ILE A 256 -6.77 -13.74 -1.24
C ILE A 256 -8.16 -13.43 -1.78
N ALA A 257 -8.62 -14.17 -2.77
CA ALA A 257 -9.92 -13.94 -3.38
C ALA A 257 -11.06 -14.22 -2.39
N GLU A 258 -10.97 -15.29 -1.58
CA GLU A 258 -11.91 -15.52 -0.48
C GLU A 258 -11.91 -14.38 0.54
N TYR A 259 -10.73 -13.87 0.91
CA TYR A 259 -10.60 -12.73 1.81
C TYR A 259 -11.29 -11.49 1.23
N LEU A 260 -11.02 -11.14 -0.04
CA LEU A 260 -11.61 -9.98 -0.71
C LEU A 260 -13.15 -10.11 -0.84
N VAL A 261 -13.65 -11.31 -1.15
CA VAL A 261 -15.11 -11.58 -1.17
C VAL A 261 -15.71 -11.39 0.22
N LYS A 262 -15.04 -11.83 1.29
CA LYS A 262 -15.51 -11.64 2.67
C LYS A 262 -15.53 -10.17 3.09
N GLN A 263 -14.66 -9.35 2.54
CA GLN A 263 -14.58 -7.90 2.78
C GLN A 263 -15.46 -7.09 1.83
N GLU A 264 -16.14 -7.73 0.86
CA GLU A 264 -16.92 -7.08 -0.21
C GLU A 264 -16.09 -6.10 -1.04
N ASP A 265 -14.76 -6.38 -1.18
CA ASP A 265 -13.80 -5.50 -1.86
C ASP A 265 -13.80 -5.77 -3.38
N MET A 266 -14.86 -5.28 -4.05
CA MET A 266 -14.99 -5.37 -5.51
C MET A 266 -13.83 -4.70 -6.24
N HIS A 267 -13.35 -3.55 -5.72
CA HIS A 267 -12.26 -2.83 -6.36
C HIS A 267 -11.00 -3.69 -6.54
N ARG A 268 -10.57 -4.40 -5.48
CA ARG A 268 -9.40 -5.26 -5.56
C ARG A 268 -9.61 -6.51 -6.40
N LEU A 269 -10.84 -7.05 -6.45
CA LEU A 269 -11.17 -8.12 -7.40
C LEU A 269 -11.02 -7.64 -8.85
N GLU A 270 -11.43 -6.43 -9.19
CA GLU A 270 -11.22 -5.79 -10.49
C GLU A 270 -9.71 -5.54 -10.77
N VAL A 271 -8.93 -5.17 -9.74
CA VAL A 271 -7.47 -5.04 -9.88
C VAL A 271 -6.82 -6.37 -10.26
N ILE A 272 -7.24 -7.49 -9.67
CA ILE A 272 -6.76 -8.84 -10.06
C ILE A 272 -7.01 -9.07 -11.57
N SER A 273 -8.20 -8.71 -12.07
CA SER A 273 -8.55 -8.81 -13.50
C SER A 273 -7.69 -7.93 -14.37
N SER A 274 -7.54 -6.65 -14.00
CA SER A 274 -6.74 -5.67 -14.76
C SER A 274 -5.26 -6.07 -14.84
N GLN A 275 -4.74 -6.68 -13.79
CA GLN A 275 -3.38 -7.19 -13.71
C GLN A 275 -3.22 -8.59 -14.35
N LYS A 276 -4.30 -9.21 -14.84
CA LYS A 276 -4.33 -10.56 -15.43
C LYS A 276 -3.75 -11.62 -14.48
N LEU A 277 -4.17 -11.60 -13.23
CA LEU A 277 -3.67 -12.49 -12.19
C LEU A 277 -4.60 -13.68 -11.91
N TRP A 278 -5.83 -13.69 -12.47
CA TRP A 278 -6.79 -14.77 -12.27
C TRP A 278 -6.26 -16.12 -12.75
N THR A 279 -6.52 -17.15 -11.94
CA THR A 279 -6.40 -18.56 -12.31
C THR A 279 -7.78 -19.23 -12.19
N LEU A 280 -8.02 -20.33 -12.90
CA LEU A 280 -9.30 -21.03 -12.79
C LEU A 280 -9.58 -21.49 -11.36
N GLU A 281 -8.56 -22.03 -10.68
CA GLU A 281 -8.67 -22.46 -9.28
C GLU A 281 -9.03 -21.30 -8.34
N GLY A 282 -8.39 -20.13 -8.50
CA GLY A 282 -8.67 -18.94 -7.70
C GLY A 282 -10.08 -18.40 -7.92
N ILE A 283 -10.55 -18.38 -9.18
CA ILE A 283 -11.94 -17.97 -9.50
C ILE A 283 -12.94 -18.96 -8.91
N ASP A 284 -12.71 -20.27 -9.04
CA ASP A 284 -13.64 -21.29 -8.52
C ASP A 284 -13.74 -21.19 -6.99
N SER A 285 -12.62 -20.97 -6.27
CA SER A 285 -12.59 -20.73 -4.82
C SER A 285 -13.41 -19.48 -4.44
N ALA A 286 -13.20 -18.37 -5.16
CA ALA A 286 -13.92 -17.12 -4.95
C ALA A 286 -15.43 -17.27 -5.20
N LEU A 287 -15.83 -17.99 -6.27
CA LEU A 287 -17.22 -18.27 -6.59
C LEU A 287 -17.92 -19.09 -5.51
N ASP A 288 -17.23 -20.12 -4.98
CA ASP A 288 -17.75 -20.92 -3.88
C ASP A 288 -17.98 -20.07 -2.63
N CYS A 289 -17.07 -19.17 -2.31
CA CYS A 289 -17.19 -18.24 -1.19
C CYS A 289 -18.37 -17.27 -1.41
N ALA A 290 -18.45 -16.62 -2.58
CA ALA A 290 -19.51 -15.68 -2.93
C ALA A 290 -20.89 -16.34 -2.90
N SER A 291 -21.00 -17.58 -3.41
CA SER A 291 -22.25 -18.34 -3.41
C SER A 291 -22.72 -18.68 -1.99
N LYS A 292 -21.82 -19.10 -1.10
CA LYS A 292 -22.14 -19.37 0.31
C LYS A 292 -22.64 -18.12 1.03
N ARG A 293 -22.12 -16.94 0.67
CA ARG A 293 -22.48 -15.64 1.25
C ARG A 293 -23.68 -14.99 0.56
N LYS A 294 -24.12 -15.53 -0.58
CA LYS A 294 -25.20 -14.98 -1.43
C LYS A 294 -24.87 -13.61 -2.03
N GLU A 295 -23.58 -13.35 -2.28
CA GLU A 295 -23.09 -12.13 -2.92
C GLU A 295 -23.33 -12.22 -4.43
N THR A 296 -24.47 -11.73 -4.89
CA THR A 296 -24.94 -11.87 -6.29
C THR A 296 -24.08 -11.05 -7.27
N GLU A 297 -23.69 -9.85 -6.90
CA GLU A 297 -22.87 -8.97 -7.74
C GLU A 297 -21.46 -9.55 -7.95
N VAL A 298 -20.83 -9.94 -6.86
CA VAL A 298 -19.50 -10.60 -6.89
C VAL A 298 -19.56 -11.90 -7.70
N SER A 299 -20.60 -12.72 -7.52
CA SER A 299 -20.76 -13.96 -8.26
C SER A 299 -20.91 -13.72 -9.76
N ALA A 300 -21.71 -12.71 -10.18
CA ALA A 300 -21.86 -12.35 -11.58
C ALA A 300 -20.55 -11.86 -12.21
N PHE A 301 -19.79 -11.03 -11.49
CA PHE A 301 -18.47 -10.58 -11.90
C PHE A 301 -17.49 -11.75 -12.11
N LEU A 302 -17.38 -12.64 -11.12
CA LEU A 302 -16.48 -13.79 -11.18
C LEU A 302 -16.85 -14.79 -12.27
N MET A 303 -18.16 -15.01 -12.53
CA MET A 303 -18.60 -15.85 -13.64
C MET A 303 -18.18 -15.27 -14.99
N ASN A 304 -18.24 -13.95 -15.15
CA ASN A 304 -17.78 -13.28 -16.37
C ASN A 304 -16.26 -13.41 -16.54
N GLU A 305 -15.48 -13.19 -15.47
CA GLU A 305 -14.02 -13.37 -15.50
C GLU A 305 -13.62 -14.81 -15.81
N ARG A 306 -14.37 -15.79 -15.28
CA ARG A 306 -14.16 -17.21 -15.60
C ARG A 306 -14.38 -17.51 -17.08
N ALA A 307 -15.44 -16.98 -17.67
CA ALA A 307 -15.72 -17.13 -19.10
C ALA A 307 -14.61 -16.53 -19.95
N ASN A 308 -14.20 -15.29 -19.64
CA ASN A 308 -13.08 -14.61 -20.33
C ASN A 308 -11.77 -15.40 -20.25
N LEU A 309 -11.48 -16.03 -19.10
CA LEU A 309 -10.24 -16.80 -18.92
C LEU A 309 -10.27 -18.09 -19.75
N VAL A 310 -11.41 -18.79 -19.80
CA VAL A 310 -11.57 -20.01 -20.61
C VAL A 310 -11.47 -19.71 -22.10
N ASP A 311 -12.10 -18.62 -22.58
CA ASP A 311 -12.05 -18.22 -23.98
C ASP A 311 -10.62 -17.84 -24.42
N ASN A 312 -9.87 -17.14 -23.55
CA ASN A 312 -8.47 -16.79 -23.81
C ASN A 312 -7.54 -18.02 -23.86
N THR A 313 -7.75 -19.03 -23.02
CA THR A 313 -6.98 -20.28 -23.05
C THR A 313 -7.29 -21.11 -24.30
N ALA A 314 -8.55 -21.22 -24.67
CA ALA A 314 -8.97 -21.92 -25.90
C ALA A 314 -8.46 -21.21 -27.19
N GLY A 315 -8.37 -19.88 -27.16
CA GLY A 315 -7.79 -19.08 -28.26
C GLY A 315 -6.27 -19.27 -28.40
N SER A 316 -5.55 -19.37 -27.28
CA SER A 316 -4.09 -19.62 -27.29
C SER A 316 -3.74 -21.02 -27.80
N GLU A 317 -4.49 -22.04 -27.41
CA GLU A 317 -4.28 -23.41 -27.89
C GLU A 317 -4.53 -23.54 -29.40
N ARG A 318 -5.52 -22.81 -29.96
CA ARG A 318 -5.75 -22.79 -31.41
C ARG A 318 -4.61 -22.15 -32.19
N ILE A 319 -4.03 -21.06 -31.70
CA ILE A 319 -2.91 -20.37 -32.34
C ILE A 319 -1.65 -21.25 -32.32
N ASP A 320 -1.39 -22.00 -31.27
CA ASP A 320 -0.24 -22.90 -31.19
C ASP A 320 -0.41 -24.15 -32.07
N VAL A 321 -1.63 -24.67 -32.21
CA VAL A 321 -1.93 -25.75 -33.15
C VAL A 321 -1.77 -25.28 -34.60
N ASP A 322 -2.24 -24.09 -34.94
CA ASP A 322 -2.07 -23.51 -36.29
C ASP A 322 -0.59 -23.23 -36.62
N LYS A 323 0.21 -22.78 -35.64
CA LYS A 323 1.66 -22.63 -35.82
C LYS A 323 2.38 -23.94 -36.02
N LEU A 324 1.99 -24.99 -35.28
CA LEU A 324 2.56 -26.33 -35.43
C LEU A 324 2.16 -26.97 -36.76
N GLN A 325 0.93 -26.77 -37.24
CA GLN A 325 0.49 -27.24 -38.53
C GLN A 325 1.22 -26.53 -39.69
N ASN A 326 1.35 -25.20 -39.62
CA ASN A 326 2.08 -24.41 -40.61
C ASN A 326 3.58 -24.73 -40.66
N SER A 327 4.22 -25.04 -39.51
CA SER A 327 5.62 -25.50 -39.48
C SER A 327 5.78 -26.90 -40.11
N GLN A 328 4.83 -27.81 -39.91
CA GLN A 328 4.85 -29.15 -40.52
C GLN A 328 4.59 -29.13 -42.03
N GLU A 329 3.75 -28.20 -42.52
CA GLU A 329 3.56 -27.96 -43.97
C GLU A 329 4.78 -27.33 -44.62
N ALA A 330 5.48 -26.41 -43.95
CA ALA A 330 6.74 -25.85 -44.40
C ALA A 330 7.85 -26.90 -44.56
N ASP A 331 8.02 -27.77 -43.55
CA ASP A 331 8.97 -28.87 -43.59
C ASP A 331 8.65 -29.89 -44.71
N ARG A 332 7.38 -30.22 -44.94
CA ARG A 332 6.96 -31.10 -46.06
C ARG A 332 7.24 -30.47 -47.42
N THR A 333 7.08 -29.17 -47.58
CA THR A 333 7.36 -28.46 -48.83
C THR A 333 8.87 -28.34 -49.11
N GLU A 334 9.72 -28.23 -48.11
CA GLU A 334 11.19 -28.30 -48.26
C GLU A 334 11.69 -29.70 -48.57
N GLN A 335 11.15 -30.76 -47.93
CA GLN A 335 11.48 -32.13 -48.27
C GLN A 335 11.05 -32.50 -49.71
N GLY A 336 9.87 -32.07 -50.15
CA GLY A 336 9.41 -32.28 -51.54
C GLY A 336 10.27 -31.59 -52.57
N LYS A 337 10.81 -30.41 -52.28
CA LYS A 337 11.76 -29.69 -53.16
C LYS A 337 13.14 -30.36 -53.24
N ASN A 338 13.63 -30.92 -52.12
CA ASN A 338 14.89 -31.67 -52.10
C ASN A 338 14.81 -32.99 -52.87
N GLU A 339 13.68 -33.70 -52.79
CA GLU A 339 13.48 -34.96 -53.57
C GLU A 339 13.36 -34.66 -55.07
N GLN A 340 12.71 -33.61 -55.50
CA GLN A 340 12.66 -33.17 -56.90
C GLN A 340 14.04 -32.75 -57.41
N SER A 341 14.85 -32.07 -56.62
CA SER A 341 16.22 -31.66 -56.99
C SER A 341 17.14 -32.88 -57.13
N GLN A 342 17.05 -33.90 -56.25
CA GLN A 342 17.84 -35.12 -56.37
C GLN A 342 17.42 -36.00 -57.55
N THR A 343 16.12 -35.99 -57.93
CA THR A 343 15.62 -36.73 -59.07
C THR A 343 16.09 -36.09 -60.40
N THR A 344 16.15 -34.75 -60.44
CA THR A 344 16.64 -34.00 -61.62
C THR A 344 18.15 -34.16 -61.80
N GLU A 345 18.96 -34.15 -60.73
CA GLU A 345 20.40 -34.41 -60.79
C GLU A 345 20.71 -35.87 -61.23
N LYS A 346 19.99 -36.86 -60.73
CA LYS A 346 20.14 -38.25 -61.17
C LYS A 346 19.78 -38.44 -62.67
N SER A 347 18.81 -37.70 -63.20
CA SER A 347 18.42 -37.73 -64.62
C SER A 347 19.48 -37.05 -65.51
N LEU A 348 20.08 -35.96 -65.07
CA LEU A 348 21.15 -35.23 -65.79
C LEU A 348 22.44 -36.09 -65.84
N ASN A 349 22.83 -36.69 -64.72
CA ASN A 349 24.01 -37.60 -64.68
C ASN A 349 23.85 -38.82 -65.58
N ARG A 350 22.66 -39.43 -65.66
CA ARG A 350 22.40 -40.53 -66.63
C ARG A 350 22.52 -40.08 -68.08
N ARG A 351 22.08 -38.89 -68.48
CA ARG A 351 22.22 -38.33 -69.78
C ARG A 351 23.68 -38.02 -70.14
N THR A 352 24.48 -37.59 -69.19
CA THR A 352 25.93 -37.31 -69.37
C THR A 352 26.75 -38.59 -69.58
N ILE A 353 26.44 -39.63 -68.84
CA ILE A 353 27.09 -40.96 -68.90
C ILE A 353 26.73 -41.63 -70.31
N LEU A 354 25.52 -41.54 -70.81
CA LEU A 354 25.09 -42.05 -72.07
C LEU A 354 25.72 -41.26 -73.31
N ARG A 355 26.02 -39.99 -73.11
CA ARG A 355 26.75 -39.20 -74.13
C ARG A 355 28.25 -39.56 -74.26
N LYS A 356 28.94 -39.81 -73.12
CA LYS A 356 30.35 -40.27 -73.08
C LYS A 356 30.53 -41.64 -73.77
N LYS A 357 29.60 -42.58 -73.59
CA LYS A 357 29.66 -43.91 -74.24
C LYS A 357 29.39 -43.91 -75.72
N ARG A 358 28.97 -42.81 -76.34
CA ARG A 358 28.70 -42.69 -77.81
C ARG A 358 29.87 -42.09 -78.56
N PHE A 359 30.95 -41.69 -77.89
CA PHE A 359 32.15 -41.09 -78.51
C PHE A 359 33.41 -42.02 -78.39
N GLU A 360 33.25 -43.23 -77.90
CA GLU A 360 34.32 -44.23 -77.77
C GLU A 360 33.99 -45.51 -78.55
N LEU A 361 33.40 -45.35 -79.81
CA LEU A 361 33.26 -46.38 -80.77
C LEU A 361 33.64 -45.82 -82.15
#